data_ebd812c0ec9cfaaade766a14be2a77fe
#
_entry.id   ebd812c0ec9cfaaade766a14be2a77fe
#
_cell.length_a   1.000
_cell.length_b   1.000
_cell.length_c   1.000
_cell.angle_alpha   90.00
_cell.angle_beta   90.00
_cell.angle_gamma   90.00
#
_symmetry.space_group_name_H-M   'P 1'
#
loop_
_entity.id
_entity.type
_entity.pdbx_description
1 polymer ?
#
loop_
_entity_poly.entity_id
_entity_poly.type
_entity_poly.pdbx_seq_one_letter_code
_entity_poly.pdbx_strand_id
1 'polypeptide(L)'
;MTRPTPRDASRRRLVATAAALPVIAALPHTARAQARFPERPITIVVPFGPGGIADLTARAVGEHMATTLGQSVVIDNKPSAGGIVAAQAVTSAKPDGHTLLLMSNANAVSVGLFKKLPYDPVKDFAPVGTLGYFDLGIFVPANSRFATLADMVAFAKANPGKLNVGTIAIGSTQHLSAKLFETVAGIEALVVPYKASPAVLTALRAGEIDVAFEIVGPMMPQVSAGAVKALAVTSSQRNAALPDVPTVAQAGVAGYDVASWNALAAPAGTPPAVIDALNKAAREAIAAPSVREKLGKLGMRLAASSPAELQALLTSEIKRWGDVIRAAKIEPE
;
A
#
# COMPACT_ATOMS: atom_id res chain seq x y z
N MET A 1 108.39 -7.47 44.78
CA MET A 1 109.23 -6.50 44.04
C MET A 1 108.71 -6.29 42.67
N THR A 2 108.46 -5.04 42.31
CA THR A 2 108.36 -4.39 40.99
C THR A 2 107.13 -4.63 40.13
N ARG A 3 106.41 -3.53 40.08
CA ARG A 3 105.56 -3.10 38.96
C ARG A 3 106.31 -3.09 37.61
N PRO A 4 105.64 -3.11 36.48
CA PRO A 4 105.11 -1.87 35.91
C PRO A 4 103.74 -2.01 35.11
N THR A 5 103.15 -0.96 34.97
CA THR A 5 102.20 -0.15 34.30
C THR A 5 102.03 -0.34 32.77
N PRO A 6 101.08 0.38 32.19
CA PRO A 6 100.10 -0.06 31.25
C PRO A 6 100.33 0.43 29.82
N ARG A 7 99.54 -0.10 28.83
CA ARG A 7 99.39 0.62 27.58
C ARG A 7 98.03 0.36 26.92
N ASP A 8 97.42 1.43 26.57
CA ASP A 8 96.24 1.69 25.78
C ASP A 8 96.01 0.84 24.56
N ALA A 9 94.77 0.41 24.34
CA ALA A 9 94.25 0.02 23.04
C ALA A 9 92.83 0.53 22.87
N SER A 10 92.79 1.50 22.02
CA SER A 10 91.54 2.18 21.55
C SER A 10 90.47 1.22 21.05
N ARG A 11 89.35 1.30 21.72
CA ARG A 11 88.15 0.58 21.32
C ARG A 11 87.35 1.36 20.30
N ARG A 12 87.33 0.87 19.07
CA ARG A 12 86.30 1.27 18.09
C ARG A 12 84.99 0.64 18.52
N ARG A 13 84.06 1.45 18.99
CA ARG A 13 82.67 1.06 19.17
C ARG A 13 81.98 1.13 17.82
N LEU A 14 81.66 -0.03 17.27
CA LEU A 14 80.67 -0.17 16.19
C LEU A 14 79.27 -0.06 16.80
N VAL A 15 78.56 1.04 16.53
CA VAL A 15 77.15 1.24 16.85
C VAL A 15 76.40 0.56 15.74
N ALA A 16 75.81 -0.63 16.00
CA ALA A 16 74.82 -1.27 15.11
C ALA A 16 73.47 -0.60 15.34
N THR A 17 73.13 0.30 14.44
CA THR A 17 71.76 0.91 14.38
C THR A 17 70.83 -0.14 13.80
N ALA A 18 70.03 -0.83 14.65
CA ALA A 18 68.91 -1.68 14.22
C ALA A 18 67.79 -0.77 13.72
N ALA A 19 67.64 -0.68 12.42
CA ALA A 19 66.45 -0.05 11.80
C ALA A 19 65.20 -0.94 12.04
N ALA A 20 64.36 -0.56 13.00
CA ALA A 20 63.07 -1.13 13.21
C ALA A 20 62.12 -0.64 12.08
N LEU A 21 61.92 -1.45 11.08
CA LEU A 21 60.84 -1.28 10.09
C LEU A 21 59.49 -1.53 10.79
N PRO A 22 58.52 -0.57 10.73
CA PRO A 22 57.18 -0.83 11.19
C PRO A 22 56.53 -1.86 10.21
N VAL A 23 56.30 -3.08 10.68
CA VAL A 23 55.40 -4.04 10.03
C VAL A 23 54.00 -3.44 10.17
N ILE A 24 53.56 -2.72 9.16
CA ILE A 24 52.14 -2.34 8.98
C ILE A 24 51.43 -3.67 8.74
N ALA A 25 50.83 -4.24 9.80
CA ALA A 25 49.90 -5.34 9.70
C ALA A 25 48.71 -4.84 8.84
N ALA A 26 48.72 -5.15 7.54
CA ALA A 26 47.59 -5.01 6.67
C ALA A 26 46.51 -5.96 7.21
N LEU A 27 45.66 -5.42 8.11
CA LEU A 27 44.40 -6.09 8.44
C LEU A 27 43.65 -6.29 7.13
N PRO A 28 43.29 -7.51 6.77
CA PRO A 28 42.42 -7.71 5.64
C PRO A 28 41.14 -6.95 5.95
N HIS A 29 40.92 -5.84 5.26
CA HIS A 29 39.60 -5.27 5.14
C HIS A 29 38.80 -6.36 4.44
N THR A 30 38.10 -7.20 5.20
CA THR A 30 37.04 -8.01 4.67
C THR A 30 36.06 -7.02 4.10
N ALA A 31 36.23 -6.69 2.82
CA ALA A 31 35.19 -6.09 2.05
C ALA A 31 34.00 -7.02 2.23
N ARG A 32 33.09 -6.64 3.13
CA ARG A 32 31.82 -7.31 3.28
C ARG A 32 31.21 -7.21 1.88
N ALA A 33 31.33 -8.31 1.12
CA ALA A 33 30.67 -8.40 -0.17
C ALA A 33 29.23 -7.98 0.11
N GLN A 34 28.86 -6.83 -0.45
CA GLN A 34 27.53 -6.27 -0.27
C GLN A 34 26.56 -7.35 -0.76
N ALA A 35 25.90 -8.01 0.20
CA ALA A 35 25.04 -9.13 -0.07
C ALA A 35 24.13 -8.77 -1.24
N ARG A 36 24.17 -9.58 -2.30
CA ARG A 36 23.50 -9.26 -3.58
C ARG A 36 22.00 -9.38 -3.37
N PHE A 37 21.36 -8.24 -3.10
CA PHE A 37 19.90 -8.22 -2.95
C PHE A 37 19.22 -8.36 -4.32
N PRO A 38 18.16 -9.20 -4.41
CA PRO A 38 17.67 -10.16 -3.41
C PRO A 38 18.39 -11.54 -3.51
N GLU A 39 18.59 -12.21 -2.35
CA GLU A 39 19.20 -13.54 -2.26
C GLU A 39 18.17 -14.68 -2.18
N ARG A 40 16.93 -14.36 -1.90
CA ARG A 40 15.82 -15.30 -1.69
C ARG A 40 14.49 -14.66 -2.15
N PRO A 41 13.40 -15.45 -2.25
CA PRO A 41 12.10 -14.92 -2.63
C PRO A 41 11.66 -13.72 -1.80
N ILE A 42 10.99 -12.77 -2.47
CA ILE A 42 10.36 -11.62 -1.84
C ILE A 42 8.89 -11.92 -1.60
N THR A 43 8.37 -11.56 -0.43
CA THR A 43 6.94 -11.69 -0.11
C THR A 43 6.30 -10.31 -0.08
N ILE A 44 5.23 -10.12 -0.85
CA ILE A 44 4.35 -8.94 -0.73
C ILE A 44 3.13 -9.34 0.09
N VAL A 45 3.02 -8.81 1.29
CA VAL A 45 1.86 -9.01 2.18
C VAL A 45 0.76 -8.04 1.79
N VAL A 46 -0.41 -8.59 1.47
CA VAL A 46 -1.59 -7.82 1.01
C VAL A 46 -2.64 -7.80 2.12
N PRO A 47 -3.10 -6.61 2.59
CA PRO A 47 -4.02 -6.49 3.72
C PRO A 47 -5.49 -6.84 3.39
N PHE A 48 -5.75 -7.37 2.20
CA PHE A 48 -7.08 -7.71 1.70
C PHE A 48 -7.13 -9.13 1.14
N GLY A 49 -8.34 -9.67 1.03
CA GLY A 49 -8.56 -10.97 0.41
C GLY A 49 -8.23 -10.99 -1.09
N PRO A 50 -8.03 -12.17 -1.67
CA PRO A 50 -7.69 -12.33 -3.08
C PRO A 50 -8.81 -11.86 -4.02
N GLY A 51 -8.43 -11.46 -5.25
CA GLY A 51 -9.32 -11.05 -6.34
C GLY A 51 -9.78 -9.59 -6.31
N GLY A 52 -9.43 -8.81 -5.27
CA GLY A 52 -9.61 -7.35 -5.25
C GLY A 52 -8.47 -6.62 -5.95
N ILE A 53 -8.63 -5.30 -6.16
CA ILE A 53 -7.64 -4.48 -6.88
C ILE A 53 -6.24 -4.55 -6.24
N ALA A 54 -6.16 -4.60 -4.92
CA ALA A 54 -4.90 -4.70 -4.18
C ALA A 54 -4.15 -6.01 -4.51
N ASP A 55 -4.85 -7.13 -4.48
CA ASP A 55 -4.30 -8.44 -4.83
C ASP A 55 -3.88 -8.51 -6.31
N LEU A 56 -4.74 -8.03 -7.20
CA LEU A 56 -4.46 -8.01 -8.65
C LEU A 56 -3.27 -7.11 -8.99
N THR A 57 -3.14 -5.96 -8.30
CA THR A 57 -1.99 -5.06 -8.43
C THR A 57 -0.71 -5.75 -7.95
N ALA A 58 -0.74 -6.35 -6.74
CA ALA A 58 0.41 -7.04 -6.17
C ALA A 58 0.90 -8.18 -7.07
N ARG A 59 -0.02 -8.97 -7.65
CA ARG A 59 0.32 -10.07 -8.56
C ARG A 59 0.92 -9.57 -9.88
N ALA A 60 0.31 -8.57 -10.51
CA ALA A 60 0.80 -8.04 -11.79
C ALA A 60 2.18 -7.37 -11.65
N VAL A 61 2.36 -6.58 -10.59
CA VAL A 61 3.64 -5.91 -10.31
C VAL A 61 4.68 -6.92 -9.83
N GLY A 62 4.31 -7.84 -8.93
CA GLY A 62 5.21 -8.87 -8.40
C GLY A 62 5.74 -9.82 -9.46
N GLU A 63 4.90 -10.24 -10.43
CA GLU A 63 5.30 -11.06 -11.57
C GLU A 63 6.42 -10.38 -12.40
N HIS A 64 6.29 -9.08 -12.68
CA HIS A 64 7.32 -8.34 -13.40
C HIS A 64 8.57 -8.08 -12.55
N MET A 65 8.39 -7.70 -11.28
CA MET A 65 9.51 -7.52 -10.35
C MET A 65 10.34 -8.80 -10.19
N ALA A 66 9.71 -9.97 -10.21
CA ALA A 66 10.43 -11.25 -10.17
C ALA A 66 11.40 -11.40 -11.33
N THR A 67 11.02 -10.98 -12.53
CA THR A 67 11.89 -10.98 -13.72
C THR A 67 13.05 -9.99 -13.56
N THR A 68 12.76 -8.76 -13.14
CA THR A 68 13.78 -7.71 -12.96
C THR A 68 14.78 -8.05 -11.87
N LEU A 69 14.31 -8.61 -10.75
CA LEU A 69 15.13 -8.90 -9.57
C LEU A 69 15.80 -10.27 -9.60
N GLY A 70 15.38 -11.16 -10.51
CA GLY A 70 15.92 -12.53 -10.63
C GLY A 70 15.54 -13.45 -9.46
N GLN A 71 14.48 -13.09 -8.70
CA GLN A 71 13.96 -13.88 -7.58
C GLN A 71 12.43 -13.89 -7.62
N SER A 72 11.81 -14.98 -7.19
CA SER A 72 10.35 -15.08 -7.16
C SER A 72 9.74 -14.06 -6.19
N VAL A 73 8.56 -13.56 -6.55
CA VAL A 73 7.75 -12.68 -5.70
C VAL A 73 6.45 -13.41 -5.35
N VAL A 74 6.25 -13.64 -4.07
CA VAL A 74 5.10 -14.37 -3.51
C VAL A 74 4.09 -13.36 -2.95
N ILE A 75 2.81 -13.58 -3.21
CA ILE A 75 1.73 -12.75 -2.67
C ILE A 75 1.07 -13.48 -1.50
N ASP A 76 1.08 -12.84 -0.32
CA ASP A 76 0.51 -13.37 0.92
C ASP A 76 -0.65 -12.49 1.38
N ASN A 77 -1.89 -12.95 1.17
CA ASN A 77 -3.09 -12.23 1.55
C ASN A 77 -3.41 -12.42 3.04
N LYS A 78 -3.38 -11.34 3.83
CA LYS A 78 -3.70 -11.31 5.27
C LYS A 78 -4.81 -10.29 5.55
N PRO A 79 -6.06 -10.60 5.18
CA PRO A 79 -7.18 -9.69 5.38
C PRO A 79 -7.50 -9.51 6.87
N SER A 80 -7.67 -8.25 7.27
CA SER A 80 -8.11 -7.87 8.62
C SER A 80 -8.69 -6.46 8.62
N ALA A 81 -9.43 -6.09 9.67
CA ALA A 81 -9.85 -4.71 9.88
C ALA A 81 -8.61 -3.79 9.94
N GLY A 82 -8.66 -2.65 9.23
CA GLY A 82 -7.55 -1.70 9.13
C GLY A 82 -6.25 -2.25 8.52
N GLY A 83 -6.25 -3.50 8.02
CA GLY A 83 -5.04 -4.14 7.50
C GLY A 83 -4.00 -4.46 8.60
N ILE A 84 -4.41 -4.46 9.87
CA ILE A 84 -3.52 -4.55 11.04
C ILE A 84 -2.65 -5.81 11.00
N VAL A 85 -3.22 -6.98 10.68
CA VAL A 85 -2.48 -8.25 10.64
C VAL A 85 -1.37 -8.21 9.57
N ALA A 86 -1.67 -7.65 8.39
CA ALA A 86 -0.68 -7.50 7.33
C ALA A 86 0.43 -6.51 7.73
N ALA A 87 0.08 -5.36 8.31
CA ALA A 87 1.02 -4.38 8.78
C ALA A 87 1.96 -4.96 9.85
N GLN A 88 1.42 -5.66 10.86
CA GLN A 88 2.22 -6.31 11.92
C GLN A 88 3.13 -7.42 11.38
N ALA A 89 2.67 -8.19 10.40
CA ALA A 89 3.51 -9.21 9.77
C ALA A 89 4.75 -8.59 9.09
N VAL A 90 4.61 -7.39 8.53
CA VAL A 90 5.72 -6.68 7.88
C VAL A 90 6.60 -5.96 8.91
N THR A 91 6.03 -5.25 9.88
CA THR A 91 6.82 -4.54 10.91
C THR A 91 7.63 -5.49 11.80
N SER A 92 7.18 -6.74 11.95
CA SER A 92 7.90 -7.78 12.68
C SER A 92 8.94 -8.53 11.83
N ALA A 93 8.99 -8.29 10.52
CA ALA A 93 9.93 -8.94 9.63
C ALA A 93 11.31 -8.27 9.70
N LYS A 94 12.35 -8.98 9.21
CA LYS A 94 13.69 -8.39 9.09
C LYS A 94 13.67 -7.24 8.09
N PRO A 95 14.35 -6.11 8.37
CA PRO A 95 14.44 -4.98 7.47
C PRO A 95 15.49 -5.22 6.37
N ASP A 96 15.33 -6.28 5.60
CA ASP A 96 16.24 -6.73 4.55
C ASP A 96 15.64 -6.66 3.13
N GLY A 97 14.40 -6.15 3.01
CA GLY A 97 13.71 -5.97 1.72
C GLY A 97 12.99 -7.20 1.18
N HIS A 98 13.04 -8.36 1.87
CA HIS A 98 12.37 -9.58 1.40
C HIS A 98 10.92 -9.73 1.88
N THR A 99 10.45 -8.83 2.73
CA THR A 99 9.04 -8.76 3.13
C THR A 99 8.54 -7.34 2.94
N LEU A 100 7.53 -7.17 2.11
CA LEU A 100 6.97 -5.88 1.75
C LEU A 100 5.49 -5.83 2.12
N LEU A 101 4.99 -4.66 2.45
CA LEU A 101 3.57 -4.38 2.58
C LEU A 101 3.05 -3.80 1.26
N LEU A 102 1.96 -4.35 0.75
CA LEU A 102 1.14 -3.57 -0.17
C LEU A 102 0.40 -2.53 0.66
N MET A 103 0.98 -1.36 0.76
CA MET A 103 0.41 -0.21 1.45
C MET A 103 -0.71 0.40 0.61
N SER A 104 -1.72 0.92 1.25
CA SER A 104 -2.86 1.54 0.60
C SER A 104 -3.39 2.71 1.42
N ASN A 105 -4.38 3.40 0.88
CA ASN A 105 -5.09 4.45 1.61
C ASN A 105 -5.66 3.97 2.96
N ALA A 106 -5.95 2.67 3.12
CA ALA A 106 -6.40 2.10 4.39
C ALA A 106 -5.40 2.34 5.54
N ASN A 107 -4.09 2.34 5.25
CA ASN A 107 -3.08 2.62 6.28
C ASN A 107 -3.12 4.08 6.77
N ALA A 108 -3.48 5.03 5.90
CA ALA A 108 -3.69 6.42 6.29
C ALA A 108 -4.98 6.61 7.08
N VAL A 109 -6.07 6.00 6.60
CA VAL A 109 -7.40 6.01 7.23
C VAL A 109 -7.36 5.43 8.64
N SER A 110 -6.67 4.31 8.83
CA SER A 110 -6.61 3.58 10.09
C SER A 110 -6.09 4.42 11.26
N VAL A 111 -5.25 5.41 11.00
CA VAL A 111 -4.74 6.32 12.07
C VAL A 111 -5.86 7.08 12.78
N GLY A 112 -6.89 7.50 12.05
CA GLY A 112 -8.03 8.23 12.63
C GLY A 112 -9.20 7.33 13.00
N LEU A 113 -9.30 6.13 12.40
CA LEU A 113 -10.44 5.24 12.57
C LEU A 113 -10.33 4.31 13.77
N PHE A 114 -9.12 3.95 14.23
CA PHE A 114 -8.93 3.03 15.34
C PHE A 114 -8.44 3.78 16.58
N LYS A 115 -9.08 3.52 17.75
CA LYS A 115 -8.66 4.06 19.06
C LYS A 115 -7.22 3.67 19.41
N LYS A 116 -6.80 2.48 18.99
CA LYS A 116 -5.46 1.96 19.21
C LYS A 116 -4.97 1.22 17.99
N LEU A 117 -4.03 1.82 17.27
CA LEU A 117 -3.34 1.19 16.16
C LEU A 117 -2.01 0.61 16.65
N PRO A 118 -1.74 -0.70 16.46
CA PRO A 118 -0.54 -1.35 16.99
C PRO A 118 0.73 -1.11 16.15
N TYR A 119 0.70 -0.17 15.21
CA TYR A 119 1.82 0.27 14.39
C TYR A 119 1.65 1.75 14.01
N ASP A 120 2.76 2.40 13.68
CA ASP A 120 2.79 3.75 13.14
C ASP A 120 3.08 3.68 11.63
N PRO A 121 2.12 4.03 10.74
CA PRO A 121 2.31 3.89 9.30
C PRO A 121 3.43 4.78 8.73
N VAL A 122 3.84 5.82 9.46
CA VAL A 122 4.90 6.75 9.05
C VAL A 122 6.28 6.32 9.55
N LYS A 123 6.37 5.75 10.78
CA LYS A 123 7.64 5.44 11.43
C LYS A 123 8.07 3.99 11.27
N ASP A 124 7.12 3.05 11.20
CA ASP A 124 7.42 1.62 11.22
C ASP A 124 7.67 1.04 9.81
N PHE A 125 7.57 1.89 8.78
CA PHE A 125 7.79 1.50 7.38
C PHE A 125 8.80 2.41 6.68
N ALA A 126 9.55 1.83 5.76
CA ALA A 126 10.35 2.53 4.76
C ALA A 126 9.56 2.54 3.43
N PRO A 127 9.11 3.70 2.92
CA PRO A 127 8.41 3.79 1.66
C PRO A 127 9.26 3.27 0.50
N VAL A 128 8.67 2.51 -0.40
CA VAL A 128 9.29 2.10 -1.66
C VAL A 128 8.79 2.99 -2.81
N GLY A 129 7.48 3.09 -3.00
CA GLY A 129 6.87 3.95 -4.02
C GLY A 129 5.43 3.59 -4.31
N THR A 130 4.68 4.53 -4.89
CA THR A 130 3.31 4.28 -5.37
C THR A 130 3.31 3.37 -6.60
N LEU A 131 2.23 2.64 -6.78
CA LEU A 131 1.97 1.80 -7.95
C LEU A 131 0.88 2.41 -8.84
N GLY A 132 -0.07 3.10 -8.24
CA GLY A 132 -1.13 3.80 -8.96
C GLY A 132 -2.35 4.10 -8.11
N TYR A 133 -3.31 4.74 -8.76
CA TYR A 133 -4.55 5.26 -8.18
C TYR A 133 -5.74 4.61 -8.87
N PHE A 134 -6.85 4.52 -8.15
CA PHE A 134 -8.08 3.95 -8.67
C PHE A 134 -9.31 4.56 -8.01
N ASP A 135 -10.40 4.59 -8.77
CA ASP A 135 -11.67 5.16 -8.33
C ASP A 135 -12.58 4.07 -7.75
N LEU A 136 -13.48 4.50 -6.89
CA LEU A 136 -14.57 3.70 -6.41
C LEU A 136 -15.86 4.09 -7.16
N GLY A 137 -16.85 3.20 -7.06
CA GLY A 137 -18.20 3.45 -7.55
C GLY A 137 -19.25 2.91 -6.59
N ILE A 138 -20.46 3.36 -6.79
CA ILE A 138 -21.67 2.91 -6.11
C ILE A 138 -22.44 2.03 -7.09
N PHE A 139 -22.49 0.73 -6.81
CA PHE A 139 -23.03 -0.28 -7.70
C PHE A 139 -24.29 -0.93 -7.11
N VAL A 140 -25.22 -1.28 -8.00
CA VAL A 140 -26.46 -1.99 -7.67
C VAL A 140 -26.67 -3.15 -8.63
N PRO A 141 -27.49 -4.18 -8.29
CA PRO A 141 -27.89 -5.21 -9.23
C PRO A 141 -28.60 -4.60 -10.46
N ALA A 142 -28.51 -5.25 -11.62
CA ALA A 142 -29.17 -4.77 -12.84
C ALA A 142 -30.68 -4.54 -12.66
N ASN A 143 -31.36 -5.43 -11.91
CA ASN A 143 -32.77 -5.37 -11.58
C ASN A 143 -33.08 -4.56 -10.32
N SER A 144 -32.17 -3.76 -9.83
CA SER A 144 -32.36 -2.93 -8.65
C SER A 144 -33.54 -1.95 -8.83
N ARG A 145 -34.26 -1.73 -7.74
CA ARG A 145 -35.27 -0.68 -7.63
C ARG A 145 -34.74 0.74 -7.80
N PHE A 146 -33.40 0.93 -7.64
CA PHE A 146 -32.74 2.22 -7.80
C PHE A 146 -32.30 2.41 -9.26
N ALA A 147 -32.89 3.36 -9.96
CA ALA A 147 -32.45 3.76 -11.28
C ALA A 147 -31.28 4.73 -11.22
N THR A 148 -31.28 5.61 -10.22
CA THR A 148 -30.31 6.69 -10.00
C THR A 148 -29.79 6.74 -8.57
N LEU A 149 -28.72 7.48 -8.33
CA LEU A 149 -28.22 7.77 -6.98
C LEU A 149 -29.29 8.52 -6.13
N ALA A 150 -30.04 9.41 -6.76
CA ALA A 150 -31.09 10.17 -6.11
C ALA A 150 -32.21 9.24 -5.57
N ASP A 151 -32.62 8.22 -6.34
CA ASP A 151 -33.61 7.23 -5.89
C ASP A 151 -33.13 6.47 -4.65
N MET A 152 -31.85 6.07 -4.66
CA MET A 152 -31.22 5.39 -3.52
C MET A 152 -31.20 6.29 -2.26
N VAL A 153 -30.82 7.54 -2.41
CA VAL A 153 -30.78 8.52 -1.31
C VAL A 153 -32.20 8.77 -0.78
N ALA A 154 -33.19 8.95 -1.66
CA ALA A 154 -34.58 9.15 -1.28
C ALA A 154 -35.12 7.95 -0.49
N PHE A 155 -34.86 6.74 -0.97
CA PHE A 155 -35.23 5.51 -0.25
C PHE A 155 -34.60 5.45 1.14
N ALA A 156 -33.29 5.71 1.26
CA ALA A 156 -32.59 5.63 2.53
C ALA A 156 -33.09 6.68 3.54
N LYS A 157 -33.41 7.89 3.09
CA LYS A 157 -34.03 8.94 3.92
C LYS A 157 -35.42 8.57 4.42
N ALA A 158 -36.22 7.92 3.58
CA ALA A 158 -37.57 7.46 3.96
C ALA A 158 -37.53 6.21 4.85
N ASN A 159 -36.44 5.45 4.84
CA ASN A 159 -36.29 4.16 5.52
C ASN A 159 -34.92 4.07 6.25
N PRO A 160 -34.70 4.83 7.34
CA PRO A 160 -33.45 4.81 8.07
C PRO A 160 -33.03 3.40 8.49
N GLY A 161 -31.76 3.04 8.28
CA GLY A 161 -31.18 1.73 8.63
C GLY A 161 -31.65 0.55 7.77
N LYS A 162 -32.46 0.77 6.71
CA LYS A 162 -32.97 -0.30 5.84
C LYS A 162 -32.21 -0.48 4.52
N LEU A 163 -31.28 0.42 4.21
CA LEU A 163 -30.40 0.27 3.05
C LEU A 163 -29.19 -0.57 3.45
N ASN A 164 -29.06 -1.77 2.85
CA ASN A 164 -27.91 -2.64 3.09
C ASN A 164 -26.77 -2.29 2.11
N VAL A 165 -25.64 -1.84 2.63
CA VAL A 165 -24.50 -1.41 1.86
C VAL A 165 -23.32 -2.36 2.08
N GLY A 166 -22.88 -3.05 1.03
CA GLY A 166 -21.70 -3.91 1.07
C GLY A 166 -20.41 -3.14 0.79
N THR A 167 -19.40 -3.42 1.58
CA THR A 167 -18.03 -2.93 1.41
C THR A 167 -17.03 -4.06 1.68
N ILE A 168 -15.76 -3.88 1.36
CA ILE A 168 -14.74 -4.75 1.94
C ILE A 168 -14.39 -4.28 3.35
N ALA A 169 -13.50 -4.97 4.00
CA ALA A 169 -13.02 -4.84 5.38
C ALA A 169 -13.15 -3.44 6.01
N ILE A 170 -13.51 -3.39 7.26
CA ILE A 170 -13.50 -2.16 8.08
C ILE A 170 -12.11 -1.47 7.96
N GLY A 171 -12.09 -0.15 7.81
CA GLY A 171 -10.88 0.63 7.57
C GLY A 171 -10.38 0.63 6.12
N SER A 172 -11.04 -0.07 5.21
CA SER A 172 -10.78 0.07 3.78
C SER A 172 -11.31 1.41 3.25
N THR A 173 -10.80 1.86 2.10
CA THR A 173 -11.34 3.05 1.44
C THR A 173 -12.82 2.88 1.09
N GLN A 174 -13.24 1.68 0.70
CA GLN A 174 -14.64 1.36 0.40
C GLN A 174 -15.53 1.55 1.64
N HIS A 175 -15.12 1.00 2.78
CA HIS A 175 -15.86 1.13 4.03
C HIS A 175 -16.00 2.61 4.46
N LEU A 176 -14.87 3.33 4.46
CA LEU A 176 -14.89 4.75 4.84
C LEU A 176 -15.65 5.61 3.81
N SER A 177 -15.58 5.27 2.53
CA SER A 177 -16.36 5.90 1.46
C SER A 177 -17.86 5.79 1.74
N ALA A 178 -18.35 4.59 2.13
CA ALA A 178 -19.73 4.38 2.50
C ALA A 178 -20.11 5.18 3.76
N LYS A 179 -19.28 5.17 4.81
CA LYS A 179 -19.54 5.93 6.04
C LYS A 179 -19.55 7.44 5.82
N LEU A 180 -18.62 7.95 5.01
CA LEU A 180 -18.62 9.35 4.61
C LEU A 180 -19.87 9.70 3.80
N PHE A 181 -20.31 8.79 2.91
CA PHE A 181 -21.53 8.98 2.11
C PHE A 181 -22.78 9.09 3.00
N GLU A 182 -22.92 8.23 4.02
CA GLU A 182 -24.00 8.35 5.00
C GLU A 182 -24.07 9.74 5.60
N THR A 183 -22.92 10.27 6.04
CA THR A 183 -22.84 11.59 6.67
C THR A 183 -23.17 12.73 5.70
N VAL A 184 -22.53 12.72 4.50
CA VAL A 184 -22.69 13.81 3.52
C VAL A 184 -24.08 13.82 2.89
N ALA A 185 -24.66 12.64 2.64
CA ALA A 185 -26.01 12.49 2.09
C ALA A 185 -27.12 12.63 3.16
N GLY A 186 -26.77 12.63 4.43
CA GLY A 186 -27.72 12.67 5.56
C GLY A 186 -28.64 11.46 5.57
N ILE A 187 -28.08 10.24 5.50
CA ILE A 187 -28.80 8.97 5.53
C ILE A 187 -28.23 8.06 6.60
N GLU A 188 -29.04 7.07 7.01
CA GLU A 188 -28.60 5.91 7.79
C GLU A 188 -28.67 4.65 6.93
N ALA A 189 -27.58 3.86 6.91
CA ALA A 189 -27.51 2.58 6.23
C ALA A 189 -26.90 1.50 7.12
N LEU A 190 -27.19 0.24 6.81
CA LEU A 190 -26.49 -0.90 7.41
C LEU A 190 -25.27 -1.25 6.52
N VAL A 191 -24.09 -0.84 6.97
CA VAL A 191 -22.83 -1.13 6.24
C VAL A 191 -22.32 -2.51 6.66
N VAL A 192 -22.24 -3.44 5.69
CA VAL A 192 -21.83 -4.84 5.89
C VAL A 192 -20.43 -5.04 5.30
N PRO A 193 -19.39 -5.32 6.13
CA PRO A 193 -18.05 -5.55 5.64
C PRO A 193 -17.83 -7.02 5.23
N TYR A 194 -17.22 -7.21 4.05
CA TYR A 194 -16.78 -8.51 3.50
C TYR A 194 -15.26 -8.61 3.46
N LYS A 195 -14.72 -9.82 3.31
CA LYS A 195 -13.27 -10.06 3.28
C LYS A 195 -12.59 -9.59 2.00
N ALA A 196 -13.32 -9.56 0.88
CA ALA A 196 -12.79 -9.24 -0.45
C ALA A 196 -13.91 -8.87 -1.44
N SER A 197 -13.55 -8.15 -2.52
CA SER A 197 -14.47 -7.72 -3.58
C SER A 197 -15.31 -8.85 -4.21
N PRO A 198 -14.79 -10.08 -4.44
CA PRO A 198 -15.63 -11.16 -4.96
C PRO A 198 -16.81 -11.53 -4.05
N ALA A 199 -16.62 -11.45 -2.72
CA ALA A 199 -17.68 -11.72 -1.76
C ALA A 199 -18.75 -10.62 -1.76
N VAL A 200 -18.34 -9.35 -1.87
CA VAL A 200 -19.27 -8.20 -2.04
C VAL A 200 -20.12 -8.38 -3.30
N LEU A 201 -19.46 -8.73 -4.40
CA LEU A 201 -20.16 -8.95 -5.68
C LEU A 201 -21.16 -10.10 -5.62
N THR A 202 -20.80 -11.21 -4.96
CA THR A 202 -21.69 -12.35 -4.77
C THR A 202 -22.92 -11.94 -3.96
N ALA A 203 -22.74 -11.26 -2.83
CA ALA A 203 -23.81 -10.77 -1.97
C ALA A 203 -24.71 -9.76 -2.71
N LEU A 204 -24.13 -8.86 -3.52
CA LEU A 204 -24.87 -7.91 -4.33
C LEU A 204 -25.77 -8.61 -5.36
N ARG A 205 -25.26 -9.62 -6.07
CA ARG A 205 -26.01 -10.38 -7.07
C ARG A 205 -27.06 -11.29 -6.45
N ALA A 206 -26.81 -11.78 -5.25
CA ALA A 206 -27.78 -12.58 -4.48
C ALA A 206 -28.89 -11.74 -3.84
N GLY A 207 -28.78 -10.41 -3.84
CA GLY A 207 -29.73 -9.51 -3.19
C GLY A 207 -29.61 -9.49 -1.65
N GLU A 208 -28.50 -9.98 -1.10
CA GLU A 208 -28.20 -9.90 0.34
C GLU A 208 -27.88 -8.46 0.77
N ILE A 209 -27.31 -7.66 -0.16
CA ILE A 209 -27.09 -6.23 -0.05
C ILE A 209 -27.75 -5.50 -1.20
N ASP A 210 -28.24 -4.29 -0.95
CA ASP A 210 -28.90 -3.45 -1.96
C ASP A 210 -27.88 -2.72 -2.85
N VAL A 211 -26.75 -2.35 -2.28
CA VAL A 211 -25.74 -1.46 -2.86
C VAL A 211 -24.33 -1.92 -2.47
N ALA A 212 -23.37 -1.78 -3.36
CA ALA A 212 -21.95 -1.98 -3.08
C ALA A 212 -21.17 -0.68 -3.30
N PHE A 213 -20.35 -0.28 -2.33
CA PHE A 213 -19.25 0.66 -2.52
C PHE A 213 -18.00 -0.14 -2.83
N GLU A 214 -17.56 -0.11 -4.08
CA GLU A 214 -16.48 -0.97 -4.54
C GLU A 214 -15.58 -0.26 -5.56
N ILE A 215 -14.38 -0.77 -5.73
CA ILE A 215 -13.46 -0.28 -6.76
C ILE A 215 -14.06 -0.57 -8.15
N VAL A 216 -13.98 0.40 -9.06
CA VAL A 216 -14.55 0.29 -10.41
C VAL A 216 -13.98 -0.93 -11.15
N GLY A 217 -12.68 -1.13 -11.13
CA GLY A 217 -12.03 -2.17 -11.92
C GLY A 217 -12.56 -3.58 -11.72
N PRO A 218 -12.58 -4.15 -10.52
CA PRO A 218 -13.13 -5.48 -10.26
C PRO A 218 -14.62 -5.64 -10.63
N MET A 219 -15.36 -4.54 -10.70
CA MET A 219 -16.79 -4.54 -11.06
C MET A 219 -17.03 -4.50 -12.57
N MET A 220 -16.05 -4.04 -13.37
CA MET A 220 -16.22 -3.83 -14.81
C MET A 220 -16.67 -5.07 -15.59
N PRO A 221 -16.20 -6.30 -15.36
CA PRO A 221 -16.71 -7.48 -16.05
C PRO A 221 -18.23 -7.68 -15.85
N GLN A 222 -18.75 -7.37 -14.68
CA GLN A 222 -20.16 -7.51 -14.34
C GLN A 222 -21.00 -6.35 -14.87
N VAL A 223 -20.43 -5.15 -14.93
CA VAL A 223 -21.03 -3.98 -15.57
C VAL A 223 -21.16 -4.25 -17.08
N SER A 224 -20.09 -4.72 -17.72
CA SER A 224 -20.10 -5.05 -19.16
C SER A 224 -21.05 -6.21 -19.50
N ALA A 225 -21.23 -7.16 -18.58
CA ALA A 225 -22.21 -8.25 -18.72
C ALA A 225 -23.64 -7.83 -18.41
N GLY A 226 -23.88 -6.58 -17.99
CA GLY A 226 -25.21 -6.10 -17.60
C GLY A 226 -25.76 -6.74 -16.32
N ALA A 227 -24.93 -7.38 -15.50
CA ALA A 227 -25.36 -8.01 -14.25
C ALA A 227 -25.44 -7.03 -13.08
N VAL A 228 -24.64 -5.96 -13.12
CA VAL A 228 -24.69 -4.83 -12.20
C VAL A 228 -24.63 -3.53 -12.98
N LYS A 229 -25.09 -2.44 -12.38
CA LYS A 229 -24.96 -1.08 -12.91
C LYS A 229 -24.33 -0.15 -11.88
N ALA A 230 -23.57 0.84 -12.35
CA ALA A 230 -23.03 1.90 -11.52
C ALA A 230 -24.02 3.06 -11.46
N LEU A 231 -24.35 3.54 -10.25
CA LEU A 231 -25.16 4.73 -10.04
C LEU A 231 -24.31 6.02 -10.05
N ALA A 232 -23.10 5.95 -9.53
CA ALA A 232 -22.15 7.07 -9.51
C ALA A 232 -20.74 6.56 -9.30
N VAL A 233 -19.73 7.38 -9.68
CA VAL A 233 -18.32 7.24 -9.27
C VAL A 233 -18.00 8.20 -8.14
N THR A 234 -17.13 7.82 -7.24
CA THR A 234 -16.86 8.55 -5.99
C THR A 234 -15.82 9.65 -6.11
N SER A 235 -15.03 9.64 -7.18
CA SER A 235 -14.02 10.66 -7.50
C SER A 235 -14.66 11.96 -7.99
N SER A 236 -13.88 13.06 -7.93
CA SER A 236 -14.30 14.40 -8.40
C SER A 236 -14.51 14.49 -9.91
N GLN A 237 -13.98 13.52 -10.67
CA GLN A 237 -14.12 13.42 -12.12
C GLN A 237 -14.74 12.07 -12.51
N ARG A 238 -15.41 12.03 -13.66
CA ARG A 238 -15.93 10.78 -14.22
C ARG A 238 -14.78 9.80 -14.53
N ASN A 239 -15.05 8.53 -14.31
CA ASN A 239 -14.08 7.48 -14.63
C ASN A 239 -14.07 7.18 -16.14
N ALA A 240 -12.88 7.05 -16.73
CA ALA A 240 -12.73 6.80 -18.16
C ALA A 240 -13.35 5.47 -18.63
N ALA A 241 -13.45 4.47 -17.74
CA ALA A 241 -14.12 3.20 -18.04
C ALA A 241 -15.66 3.27 -17.90
N LEU A 242 -16.17 4.37 -17.30
CA LEU A 242 -17.61 4.60 -17.07
C LEU A 242 -17.96 6.06 -17.44
N PRO A 243 -17.77 6.49 -18.69
CA PRO A 243 -17.89 7.91 -19.08
C PRO A 243 -19.30 8.49 -18.91
N ASP A 244 -20.33 7.66 -19.00
CA ASP A 244 -21.72 8.06 -18.87
C ASP A 244 -22.20 8.10 -17.41
N VAL A 245 -21.44 7.50 -16.47
CA VAL A 245 -21.79 7.46 -15.06
C VAL A 245 -21.37 8.78 -14.39
N PRO A 246 -22.32 9.48 -13.72
CA PRO A 246 -21.99 10.75 -13.06
C PRO A 246 -21.08 10.53 -11.85
N THR A 247 -20.41 11.59 -11.40
CA THR A 247 -19.79 11.60 -10.06
C THR A 247 -20.88 11.74 -9.00
N VAL A 248 -20.59 11.31 -7.76
CA VAL A 248 -21.48 11.49 -6.61
C VAL A 248 -21.88 12.96 -6.46
N ALA A 249 -20.93 13.89 -6.65
CA ALA A 249 -21.19 15.32 -6.62
C ALA A 249 -22.15 15.77 -7.74
N GLN A 250 -21.94 15.30 -8.98
CA GLN A 250 -22.84 15.59 -10.11
C GLN A 250 -24.24 14.98 -9.91
N ALA A 251 -24.34 13.87 -9.18
CA ALA A 251 -25.60 13.22 -8.87
C ALA A 251 -26.33 13.80 -7.63
N GLY A 252 -25.89 14.96 -7.14
CA GLY A 252 -26.61 15.75 -6.13
C GLY A 252 -26.04 15.67 -4.70
N VAL A 253 -24.96 14.91 -4.45
CA VAL A 253 -24.30 14.86 -3.13
C VAL A 253 -23.00 15.65 -3.22
N ALA A 254 -23.10 16.97 -3.03
CA ALA A 254 -21.99 17.91 -3.16
C ALA A 254 -20.90 17.67 -2.09
N GLY A 255 -19.65 18.01 -2.43
CA GLY A 255 -18.52 17.92 -1.49
C GLY A 255 -17.98 16.50 -1.28
N TYR A 256 -18.44 15.53 -2.06
CA TYR A 256 -17.99 14.16 -1.99
C TYR A 256 -16.91 13.87 -3.05
N ASP A 257 -15.72 13.50 -2.59
CA ASP A 257 -14.59 13.10 -3.45
C ASP A 257 -13.73 12.05 -2.73
N VAL A 258 -13.76 10.82 -3.23
CA VAL A 258 -13.01 9.70 -2.66
C VAL A 258 -12.35 8.91 -3.78
N ALA A 259 -11.03 8.80 -3.71
CA ALA A 259 -10.21 7.90 -4.52
C ALA A 259 -9.26 7.11 -3.62
N SER A 260 -8.63 6.09 -4.15
CA SER A 260 -7.67 5.28 -3.41
C SER A 260 -6.39 5.04 -4.22
N TRP A 261 -5.37 4.46 -3.55
CA TRP A 261 -4.08 4.18 -4.14
C TRP A 261 -3.47 2.91 -3.56
N ASN A 262 -2.55 2.31 -4.31
CA ASN A 262 -1.68 1.23 -3.87
C ASN A 262 -0.21 1.66 -3.98
N ALA A 263 0.60 1.18 -3.03
CA ALA A 263 2.03 1.43 -2.95
C ALA A 263 2.76 0.22 -2.36
N LEU A 264 4.08 0.23 -2.42
CA LEU A 264 4.92 -0.74 -1.69
C LEU A 264 5.67 -0.02 -0.58
N ALA A 265 5.79 -0.70 0.56
CA ALA A 265 6.62 -0.28 1.69
C ALA A 265 7.34 -1.48 2.29
N ALA A 266 8.54 -1.27 2.80
CA ALA A 266 9.35 -2.25 3.53
C ALA A 266 9.31 -1.96 5.03
N PRO A 267 9.80 -2.85 5.92
CA PRO A 267 10.01 -2.52 7.32
C PRO A 267 10.94 -1.33 7.50
N ALA A 268 10.71 -0.51 8.54
CA ALA A 268 11.63 0.57 8.90
C ALA A 268 13.05 0.03 9.12
N GLY A 269 14.06 0.82 8.73
CA GLY A 269 15.47 0.40 8.82
C GLY A 269 15.96 -0.47 7.66
N THR A 270 15.13 -0.75 6.65
CA THR A 270 15.59 -1.38 5.40
C THR A 270 16.65 -0.50 4.74
N PRO A 271 17.83 -1.04 4.33
CA PRO A 271 18.92 -0.26 3.78
C PRO A 271 18.50 0.55 2.54
N PRO A 272 18.96 1.81 2.38
CA PRO A 272 18.60 2.65 1.24
C PRO A 272 18.85 2.00 -0.12
N ALA A 273 19.97 1.32 -0.30
CA ALA A 273 20.30 0.63 -1.56
C ALA A 273 19.29 -0.48 -1.91
N VAL A 274 18.67 -1.12 -0.90
CA VAL A 274 17.61 -2.11 -1.09
C VAL A 274 16.31 -1.41 -1.48
N ILE A 275 15.97 -0.29 -0.83
CA ILE A 275 14.80 0.53 -1.19
C ILE A 275 14.93 1.03 -2.63
N ASP A 276 16.11 1.50 -3.04
CA ASP A 276 16.36 1.97 -4.41
C ASP A 276 16.18 0.84 -5.43
N ALA A 277 16.69 -0.36 -5.14
CA ALA A 277 16.52 -1.53 -6.01
C ALA A 277 15.05 -1.94 -6.14
N LEU A 278 14.30 -1.95 -5.03
CA LEU A 278 12.86 -2.23 -5.01
C LEU A 278 12.05 -1.15 -5.75
N ASN A 279 12.35 0.13 -5.51
CA ASN A 279 11.70 1.24 -6.22
C ASN A 279 11.94 1.15 -7.73
N LYS A 280 13.19 0.90 -8.14
CA LYS A 280 13.53 0.72 -9.56
C LYS A 280 12.71 -0.43 -10.18
N ALA A 281 12.69 -1.60 -9.55
CA ALA A 281 11.95 -2.76 -10.04
C ALA A 281 10.43 -2.49 -10.10
N ALA A 282 9.86 -1.81 -9.11
CA ALA A 282 8.46 -1.41 -9.11
C ALA A 282 8.14 -0.41 -10.24
N ARG A 283 9.01 0.58 -10.48
CA ARG A 283 8.85 1.55 -11.59
C ARG A 283 8.91 0.88 -12.96
N GLU A 284 9.85 -0.04 -13.15
CA GLU A 284 9.95 -0.84 -14.38
C GLU A 284 8.69 -1.69 -14.59
N ALA A 285 8.17 -2.33 -13.52
CA ALA A 285 6.92 -3.07 -13.58
C ALA A 285 5.74 -2.19 -14.01
N ILE A 286 5.60 -1.00 -13.42
CA ILE A 286 4.53 -0.04 -13.76
C ILE A 286 4.65 0.48 -15.21
N ALA A 287 5.86 0.59 -15.73
CA ALA A 287 6.10 1.03 -17.10
C ALA A 287 5.87 -0.10 -18.14
N ALA A 288 5.91 -1.37 -17.70
CA ALA A 288 5.81 -2.52 -18.59
C ALA A 288 4.46 -2.59 -19.33
N PRO A 289 4.43 -2.80 -20.65
CA PRO A 289 3.19 -2.84 -21.43
C PRO A 289 2.17 -3.85 -20.91
N SER A 290 2.61 -5.05 -20.52
CA SER A 290 1.75 -6.10 -19.97
C SER A 290 1.07 -5.72 -18.66
N VAL A 291 1.80 -5.05 -17.76
CA VAL A 291 1.27 -4.55 -16.49
C VAL A 291 0.29 -3.39 -16.74
N ARG A 292 0.66 -2.46 -17.64
CA ARG A 292 -0.20 -1.34 -18.04
C ARG A 292 -1.51 -1.81 -18.64
N GLU A 293 -1.47 -2.77 -19.54
CA GLU A 293 -2.66 -3.35 -20.13
C GLU A 293 -3.54 -4.05 -19.08
N LYS A 294 -2.93 -4.92 -18.25
CA LYS A 294 -3.63 -5.71 -17.23
C LYS A 294 -4.31 -4.83 -16.19
N LEU A 295 -3.60 -3.85 -15.63
CA LEU A 295 -4.12 -2.97 -14.60
C LEU A 295 -4.95 -1.81 -15.17
N GLY A 296 -4.65 -1.35 -16.39
CA GLY A 296 -5.44 -0.35 -17.10
C GLY A 296 -6.87 -0.85 -17.41
N LYS A 297 -7.02 -2.12 -17.81
CA LYS A 297 -8.35 -2.77 -17.97
C LYS A 297 -9.16 -2.79 -16.67
N LEU A 298 -8.50 -2.70 -15.53
CA LEU A 298 -9.14 -2.57 -14.21
C LEU A 298 -9.41 -1.10 -13.84
N GLY A 299 -9.25 -0.16 -14.77
CA GLY A 299 -9.45 1.27 -14.50
C GLY A 299 -8.41 1.90 -13.58
N MET A 300 -7.27 1.25 -13.37
CA MET A 300 -6.19 1.79 -12.55
C MET A 300 -5.35 2.80 -13.33
N ARG A 301 -5.19 3.99 -12.79
CA ARG A 301 -4.27 5.00 -13.28
C ARG A 301 -2.89 4.75 -12.69
N LEU A 302 -2.03 4.09 -13.47
CA LEU A 302 -0.68 3.73 -13.03
C LEU A 302 0.19 4.99 -12.89
N ALA A 303 0.81 5.14 -11.74
CA ALA A 303 1.68 6.27 -11.41
C ALA A 303 2.70 5.82 -10.34
N ALA A 304 3.91 5.57 -10.81
CA ALA A 304 5.03 5.30 -9.93
C ALA A 304 5.55 6.59 -9.29
N SER A 305 6.05 6.50 -8.07
CA SER A 305 6.67 7.61 -7.34
C SER A 305 8.03 7.24 -6.76
N SER A 306 8.76 8.24 -6.30
CA SER A 306 9.90 8.06 -5.40
C SER A 306 9.44 7.69 -3.99
N PRO A 307 10.34 7.16 -3.13
CA PRO A 307 10.07 6.94 -1.72
C PRO A 307 9.62 8.21 -0.98
N ALA A 308 10.23 9.34 -1.28
CA ALA A 308 9.90 10.63 -0.65
C ALA A 308 8.49 11.13 -1.04
N GLU A 309 8.09 10.95 -2.30
CA GLU A 309 6.73 11.28 -2.75
C GLU A 309 5.67 10.40 -2.10
N LEU A 310 5.94 9.09 -1.92
CA LEU A 310 5.05 8.21 -1.17
C LEU A 310 4.93 8.63 0.30
N GLN A 311 6.04 9.01 0.94
CA GLN A 311 6.03 9.50 2.32
C GLN A 311 5.17 10.76 2.45
N ALA A 312 5.30 11.70 1.51
CA ALA A 312 4.50 12.92 1.48
C ALA A 312 3.01 12.61 1.24
N LEU A 313 2.69 11.71 0.30
CA LEU A 313 1.33 11.23 0.05
C LEU A 313 0.72 10.65 1.31
N LEU A 314 1.39 9.69 1.96
CA LEU A 314 0.90 9.05 3.18
C LEU A 314 0.58 10.07 4.28
N THR A 315 1.51 11.02 4.52
CA THR A 315 1.34 12.05 5.53
C THR A 315 0.15 12.97 5.22
N SER A 316 0.00 13.38 3.97
CA SER A 316 -1.13 14.22 3.53
C SER A 316 -2.46 13.49 3.64
N GLU A 317 -2.50 12.20 3.28
CA GLU A 317 -3.71 11.38 3.38
C GLU A 317 -4.10 11.10 4.84
N ILE A 318 -3.14 10.87 5.75
CA ILE A 318 -3.42 10.75 7.19
C ILE A 318 -4.14 12.02 7.70
N LYS A 319 -3.60 13.20 7.36
CA LYS A 319 -4.22 14.47 7.74
C LYS A 319 -5.62 14.60 7.13
N ARG A 320 -5.73 14.39 5.82
CA ARG A 320 -7.00 14.51 5.07
C ARG A 320 -8.08 13.61 5.66
N TRP A 321 -7.79 12.32 5.84
CA TRP A 321 -8.76 11.37 6.38
C TRP A 321 -9.06 11.60 7.86
N GLY A 322 -8.09 12.06 8.64
CA GLY A 322 -8.34 12.48 10.01
C GLY A 322 -9.32 13.66 10.08
N ASP A 323 -9.19 14.63 9.16
CA ASP A 323 -10.14 15.77 9.05
C ASP A 323 -11.55 15.28 8.64
N VAL A 324 -11.62 14.36 7.66
CA VAL A 324 -12.88 13.73 7.19
C VAL A 324 -13.59 12.96 8.31
N ILE A 325 -12.87 12.09 9.03
CA ILE A 325 -13.42 11.28 10.12
C ILE A 325 -14.02 12.18 11.22
N ARG A 326 -13.29 13.23 11.60
CA ARG A 326 -13.77 14.20 12.60
C ARG A 326 -14.99 14.98 12.10
N ALA A 327 -14.94 15.51 10.88
CA ALA A 327 -16.06 16.29 10.32
C ALA A 327 -17.32 15.45 10.15
N ALA A 328 -17.16 14.18 9.76
CA ALA A 328 -18.23 13.21 9.60
C ALA A 328 -18.69 12.58 10.92
N LYS A 329 -18.07 12.95 12.05
CA LYS A 329 -18.36 12.37 13.40
C LYS A 329 -18.34 10.83 13.39
N ILE A 330 -17.44 10.24 12.61
CA ILE A 330 -17.27 8.79 12.58
C ILE A 330 -16.55 8.40 13.87
N GLU A 331 -17.23 7.61 14.71
CA GLU A 331 -16.67 7.14 15.97
C GLU A 331 -15.52 6.16 15.71
N PRO A 332 -14.35 6.35 16.38
CA PRO A 332 -13.25 5.41 16.28
C PRO A 332 -13.59 4.04 16.87
N GLU A 333 -13.22 2.99 16.17
CA GLU A 333 -13.43 1.58 16.53
C GLU A 333 -12.38 1.03 17.51
#